data_a62e90fc782a8366e968868a79138fbd
#
_entry.id   a62e90fc782a8366e968868a79138fbd
#
_cell.length_a   1.000
_cell.length_b   1.000
_cell.length_c   1.000
_cell.angle_alpha   90.00
_cell.angle_beta   90.00
_cell.angle_gamma   90.00
#
_symmetry.space_group_name_H-M   'P 1'
#
loop_
_entity.id
_entity.type
_entity.pdbx_description
1 polymer ?
#
loop_
_entity_poly.entity_id
_entity_poly.type
_entity_poly.pdbx_seq_one_letter_code
_entity_poly.pdbx_strand_id
1 'polypeptide(L)' 'MKFVCSVCGYVYEGEKAPEFCPVCKAPAEKFTVQ' A
#
# COMPACT_ATOMS: atom_id res chain seq x y z
N MET A 1 -10.65 5.16 -1.17
CA MET A 1 -10.13 4.24 -0.15
C MET A 1 -8.64 4.47 0.03
N LYS A 2 -8.17 4.36 1.24
CA LYS A 2 -6.76 4.57 1.54
C LYS A 2 -6.11 3.25 1.92
N PHE A 3 -4.93 3.01 1.36
CA PHE A 3 -4.18 1.80 1.62
C PHE A 3 -2.86 2.19 2.26
N VAL A 4 -2.52 1.53 3.35
CA VAL A 4 -1.30 1.83 4.09
C VAL A 4 -0.37 0.62 4.01
N CYS A 5 0.86 0.87 3.56
CA CYS A 5 1.87 -0.18 3.51
C CYS A 5 2.32 -0.51 4.93
N SER A 6 2.20 -1.78 5.31
CA SER A 6 2.59 -2.18 6.67
C SER A 6 4.10 -2.31 6.83
N VAL A 7 4.84 -2.15 5.75
CA VAL A 7 6.29 -2.26 5.80
C VAL A 7 6.96 -0.91 6.01
N CYS A 8 6.60 0.08 5.19
CA CYS A 8 7.23 1.40 5.28
C CYS A 8 6.26 2.51 5.69
N GLY A 9 4.97 2.22 5.77
CA GLY A 9 3.99 3.21 6.18
C GLY A 9 3.52 4.11 5.06
N TYR A 10 3.81 3.75 3.83
CA TYR A 10 3.38 4.54 2.68
C TYR A 10 1.86 4.52 2.56
N VAL A 11 1.26 5.68 2.33
CA VAL A 11 -0.18 5.79 2.16
C VAL A 11 -0.50 5.98 0.69
N TYR A 12 -1.33 5.09 0.16
CA TYR A 12 -1.76 5.14 -1.23
C TYR A 12 -3.27 5.33 -1.27
N GLU A 13 -3.72 6.29 -2.05
CA GLU A 13 -5.15 6.55 -2.19
C GLU A 13 -5.63 6.15 -3.57
N GLY A 14 -6.66 5.31 -3.61
CA GLY A 14 -7.22 4.83 -4.86
C GLY A 14 -8.28 3.81 -4.58
N GLU A 15 -8.82 3.22 -5.65
CA GLU A 15 -9.88 2.24 -5.53
C GLU A 15 -9.34 0.87 -5.12
N LYS A 16 -8.08 0.61 -5.39
CA LYS A 16 -7.45 -0.64 -5.01
C LYS A 16 -5.97 -0.41 -4.78
N ALA A 17 -5.36 -1.33 -4.03
CA ALA A 17 -3.96 -1.21 -3.71
C ALA A 17 -3.09 -1.32 -4.97
N PRO A 18 -1.90 -0.70 -4.97
CA PRO A 18 -0.99 -0.83 -6.10
C PRO A 18 -0.42 -2.24 -6.15
N GLU A 19 0.19 -2.59 -7.28
CA GLU A 19 0.79 -3.91 -7.43
C GLU A 19 1.91 -4.14 -6.42
N PHE A 20 2.60 -3.07 -6.09
CA PHE A 20 3.67 -3.12 -5.10
C PHE A 20 3.89 -1.71 -4.57
N CYS A 21 4.50 -1.65 -3.38
CA CYS A 21 4.80 -0.35 -2.78
C CYS A 21 5.91 0.34 -3.56
N PRO A 22 5.67 1.57 -4.07
CA PRO A 22 6.71 2.29 -4.82
C PRO A 22 7.86 2.78 -3.95
N VAL A 23 7.71 2.68 -2.64
CA VAL A 23 8.75 3.15 -1.72
C VAL A 23 9.64 2.00 -1.26
N CYS A 24 9.05 0.93 -0.74
CA CYS A 24 9.83 -0.20 -0.22
C CYS A 24 9.66 -1.45 -1.07
N LYS A 25 8.85 -1.38 -2.11
CA LYS A 25 8.61 -2.49 -3.05
C LYS A 25 7.99 -3.70 -2.39
N ALA A 26 7.24 -3.48 -1.31
CA ALA A 26 6.51 -4.57 -0.68
C ALA A 26 5.34 -4.98 -1.57
N PRO A 27 4.93 -6.25 -1.52
CA PRO A 27 3.80 -6.70 -2.33
C PRO A 27 2.49 -6.06 -1.89
N ALA A 28 1.50 -6.06 -2.79
CA ALA A 28 0.21 -5.42 -2.50
C ALA A 28 -0.47 -6.02 -1.27
N GLU A 29 -0.21 -7.28 -0.97
CA GLU A 29 -0.82 -7.94 0.17
C GLU A 29 -0.37 -7.34 1.50
N LYS A 30 0.69 -6.53 1.49
CA LYS A 30 1.16 -5.85 2.68
C LYS A 30 0.41 -4.56 2.94
N PHE A 31 -0.45 -4.17 2.02
CA PHE A 31 -1.25 -2.97 2.19
C PHE A 31 -2.50 -3.26 3.01
N THR A 32 -2.83 -2.34 3.89
CA THR A 32 -4.02 -2.46 4.73
C THR A 32 -4.98 -1.33 4.39
N VAL A 33 -6.26 -1.67 4.23
CA VAL A 33 -7.27 -0.66 3.94
C VAL A 33 -7.55 0.14 5.20
N GLN A 34 -7.56 1.45 5.04
CA GLN A 34 -7.88 2.34 6.15
C GLN A 34 -9.28 2.86 6.08
#